data_6c92f67aec86ca19899b872c8cfdee79
#
_entry.id   6c92f67aec86ca19899b872c8cfdee79
#
_cell.length_a   1.000
_cell.length_b   1.000
_cell.length_c   1.000
_cell.angle_alpha   90.00
_cell.angle_beta   90.00
_cell.angle_gamma   90.00
#
_symmetry.space_group_name_H-M   'P 1'
#
loop_
_entity.id
_entity.type
_entity.pdbx_description
1 polymer ?
#
loop_
_entity_poly.entity_id
_entity_poly.type
_entity_poly.pdbx_seq_one_letter_code
_entity_poly.pdbx_strand_id
1 'polypeptide(L)'
;MHTPIASKGTSGPSRRVEPGMTSPAIVYTRTGDSSVLEPKDREVTEPAAGEVRVRVVVSGVNPTDWKNRTGSGPGEKLAFDEVVPNQDGAGVIDAVGPEVEGLAVGDRVWVYLAQHQRPTGTAQKFTNLPASRVVALPDGVSFDVGASLGVPAMTAHRALTVSEDGPSRLHPGALEGKSVLVAGGAGAVGHAAIQLARWAGATVVTTVSGPEKGALATAAGAHHVVNYKTGDAAADIRELVPGGIDLVVEVAPAQNAALNAAVGANRASVAVYANNGGDTITLDVRPNMVLNTRYQFVLLYTVGDEALRNAEADVSAAAAAGVLDVGEATGLPLHRFPLSETAAAHDAVENGTVGKVLIDVSSE
;
A
#
# COMPACT_ATOMS: atom_id res chain seq x y z
N MET A 1 29.85 20.97 -26.28
CA MET A 1 28.76 20.70 -27.23
C MET A 1 28.17 19.35 -26.89
N HIS A 2 27.10 19.31 -26.15
CA HIS A 2 26.36 18.09 -25.85
C HIS A 2 24.98 18.24 -26.48
N THR A 3 24.74 17.41 -27.49
CA THR A 3 23.46 17.32 -28.19
C THR A 3 22.51 16.44 -27.33
N PRO A 4 21.31 16.86 -27.02
CA PRO A 4 20.33 15.98 -26.34
C PRO A 4 19.71 15.03 -27.37
N ILE A 5 19.79 13.74 -27.09
CA ILE A 5 19.06 12.69 -27.83
C ILE A 5 17.60 12.73 -27.37
N ALA A 6 16.74 13.28 -28.22
CA ALA A 6 15.30 13.19 -28.06
C ALA A 6 14.84 11.80 -28.51
N SER A 7 14.41 10.96 -27.58
CA SER A 7 13.66 9.74 -27.89
C SER A 7 12.22 10.13 -28.25
N LYS A 8 11.91 10.10 -29.54
CA LYS A 8 10.53 10.16 -30.01
C LYS A 8 9.87 8.81 -29.75
N GLY A 9 9.12 8.71 -28.66
CA GLY A 9 8.13 7.65 -28.48
C GLY A 9 7.04 7.84 -29.54
N THR A 10 6.90 6.90 -30.46
CA THR A 10 5.75 6.84 -31.37
C THR A 10 4.54 6.39 -30.55
N SER A 11 3.65 7.33 -30.24
CA SER A 11 2.34 7.02 -29.67
C SER A 11 1.57 6.13 -30.64
N GLY A 12 1.35 4.87 -30.27
CA GLY A 12 0.44 3.98 -31.00
C GLY A 12 -0.98 4.58 -30.97
N PRO A 13 -1.81 4.30 -31.99
CA PRO A 13 -3.17 4.83 -32.03
C PRO A 13 -3.95 4.33 -30.80
N SER A 14 -4.62 5.25 -30.09
CA SER A 14 -5.55 4.89 -29.01
C SER A 14 -6.60 3.93 -29.59
N ARG A 15 -6.83 2.80 -28.92
CA ARG A 15 -7.94 1.91 -29.30
C ARG A 15 -9.23 2.64 -28.93
N ARG A 16 -9.93 3.13 -29.96
CA ARG A 16 -11.29 3.66 -29.78
C ARG A 16 -12.20 2.54 -29.31
N VAL A 17 -13.02 2.86 -28.31
CA VAL A 17 -14.06 1.94 -27.85
C VAL A 17 -15.11 1.83 -28.97
N GLU A 18 -15.40 0.61 -29.39
CA GLU A 18 -16.58 0.40 -30.25
C GLU A 18 -17.85 0.61 -29.42
N PRO A 19 -18.88 1.25 -29.98
CA PRO A 19 -20.15 1.41 -29.28
C PRO A 19 -20.70 0.08 -28.78
N GLY A 20 -21.00 -0.01 -27.48
CA GLY A 20 -21.49 -1.25 -26.86
C GLY A 20 -20.41 -2.25 -26.46
N MET A 21 -19.13 -1.89 -26.53
CA MET A 21 -18.07 -2.74 -26.00
C MET A 21 -18.22 -2.90 -24.49
N THR A 22 -18.30 -4.14 -24.02
CA THR A 22 -18.31 -4.48 -22.59
C THR A 22 -17.07 -5.27 -22.19
N SER A 23 -16.76 -5.29 -20.89
CA SER A 23 -15.66 -6.06 -20.35
C SER A 23 -15.99 -6.58 -18.95
N PRO A 24 -15.37 -7.72 -18.54
CA PRO A 24 -15.63 -8.32 -17.24
C PRO A 24 -15.20 -7.41 -16.09
N ALA A 25 -16.02 -7.39 -15.05
CA ALA A 25 -15.81 -6.71 -13.79
C ALA A 25 -16.46 -7.50 -12.66
N ILE A 26 -16.05 -7.20 -11.43
CA ILE A 26 -16.77 -7.60 -10.22
C ILE A 26 -17.36 -6.35 -9.59
N VAL A 27 -18.63 -6.44 -9.22
CA VAL A 27 -19.38 -5.31 -8.67
C VAL A 27 -20.10 -5.68 -7.39
N TYR A 28 -20.46 -4.68 -6.59
CA TYR A 28 -21.43 -4.82 -5.52
C TYR A 28 -22.35 -3.60 -5.48
N THR A 29 -23.62 -3.82 -5.07
CA THR A 29 -24.67 -2.81 -5.02
C THR A 29 -25.25 -2.59 -3.63
N ARG A 30 -24.72 -3.31 -2.64
CA ARG A 30 -25.05 -3.23 -1.22
C ARG A 30 -23.83 -3.62 -0.38
N THR A 31 -23.75 -3.11 0.83
CA THR A 31 -22.75 -3.56 1.79
C THR A 31 -23.06 -4.98 2.30
N GLY A 32 -22.05 -5.73 2.70
CA GLY A 32 -22.18 -7.07 3.23
C GLY A 32 -20.89 -7.88 3.23
N ASP A 33 -21.04 -9.19 3.45
CA ASP A 33 -19.95 -10.16 3.31
C ASP A 33 -19.53 -10.33 1.82
N SER A 34 -18.57 -11.20 1.55
CA SER A 34 -18.03 -11.38 0.19
C SER A 34 -19.05 -11.85 -0.85
N SER A 35 -20.19 -12.40 -0.41
CA SER A 35 -21.26 -12.85 -1.32
C SER A 35 -21.97 -11.71 -2.06
N VAL A 36 -21.77 -10.46 -1.66
CA VAL A 36 -22.30 -9.30 -2.39
C VAL A 36 -21.50 -8.97 -3.65
N LEU A 37 -20.31 -9.58 -3.84
CA LEU A 37 -19.46 -9.39 -5.01
C LEU A 37 -19.95 -10.28 -6.16
N GLU A 38 -20.46 -9.66 -7.20
CA GLU A 38 -21.07 -10.34 -8.33
C GLU A 38 -20.33 -10.03 -9.64
N PRO A 39 -20.13 -11.03 -10.52
CA PRO A 39 -19.58 -10.81 -11.85
C PRO A 39 -20.57 -10.05 -12.73
N LYS A 40 -20.07 -9.10 -13.50
CA LYS A 40 -20.85 -8.29 -14.43
C LYS A 40 -20.01 -7.86 -15.62
N ASP A 41 -20.59 -7.88 -16.82
CA ASP A 41 -20.02 -7.19 -17.97
C ASP A 41 -20.41 -5.71 -17.90
N ARG A 42 -19.42 -4.82 -17.82
CA ARG A 42 -19.61 -3.37 -17.77
C ARG A 42 -19.20 -2.72 -19.08
N GLU A 43 -19.94 -1.71 -19.47
CA GLU A 43 -19.61 -0.88 -20.64
C GLU A 43 -18.22 -0.24 -20.44
N VAL A 44 -17.41 -0.33 -21.50
CA VAL A 44 -16.12 0.35 -21.56
C VAL A 44 -16.34 1.75 -22.08
N THR A 45 -16.01 2.76 -21.27
CA THR A 45 -16.21 4.17 -21.63
C THR A 45 -14.90 4.85 -22.00
N GLU A 46 -14.95 5.91 -22.79
CA GLU A 46 -13.80 6.76 -23.03
C GLU A 46 -13.42 7.53 -21.76
N PRO A 47 -12.10 7.75 -21.49
CA PRO A 47 -11.68 8.55 -20.34
C PRO A 47 -12.07 10.02 -20.54
N ALA A 48 -12.54 10.66 -19.47
CA ALA A 48 -12.86 12.08 -19.44
C ALA A 48 -11.60 12.95 -19.48
N ALA A 49 -11.77 14.28 -19.54
CA ALA A 49 -10.65 15.21 -19.42
C ALA A 49 -9.89 14.99 -18.08
N GLY A 50 -8.57 14.89 -18.14
CA GLY A 50 -7.72 14.61 -16.99
C GLY A 50 -7.70 13.15 -16.55
N GLU A 51 -8.36 12.22 -17.27
CA GLU A 51 -8.37 10.78 -16.96
C GLU A 51 -7.62 9.97 -18.02
N VAL A 52 -7.17 8.81 -17.59
CA VAL A 52 -6.67 7.74 -18.48
C VAL A 52 -7.48 6.48 -18.26
N ARG A 53 -7.61 5.65 -19.31
CA ARG A 53 -8.10 4.28 -19.19
C ARG A 53 -6.93 3.33 -19.05
N VAL A 54 -6.94 2.55 -17.98
CA VAL A 54 -5.95 1.52 -17.73
C VAL A 54 -6.57 0.15 -17.99
N ARG A 55 -5.93 -0.65 -18.84
CA ARG A 55 -6.18 -2.08 -18.92
C ARG A 55 -5.43 -2.74 -17.77
N VAL A 56 -6.18 -3.15 -16.77
CA VAL A 56 -5.63 -3.76 -15.55
C VAL A 56 -5.12 -5.17 -15.88
N VAL A 57 -3.88 -5.46 -15.50
CA VAL A 57 -3.29 -6.79 -15.57
C VAL A 57 -3.41 -7.49 -14.22
N VAL A 58 -3.02 -6.80 -13.16
CA VAL A 58 -3.09 -7.31 -11.78
C VAL A 58 -3.79 -6.29 -10.90
N SER A 59 -4.76 -6.73 -10.10
CA SER A 59 -5.41 -5.93 -9.05
C SER A 59 -4.92 -6.40 -7.68
N GLY A 60 -4.52 -5.47 -6.82
CA GLY A 60 -4.09 -5.74 -5.46
C GLY A 60 -5.23 -5.61 -4.45
N VAL A 61 -5.40 -6.59 -3.58
CA VAL A 61 -6.41 -6.55 -2.51
C VAL A 61 -5.78 -6.14 -1.19
N ASN A 62 -6.45 -5.22 -0.50
CA ASN A 62 -6.03 -4.67 0.79
C ASN A 62 -7.14 -4.78 1.85
N PRO A 63 -6.82 -4.69 3.14
CA PRO A 63 -7.85 -4.66 4.20
C PRO A 63 -8.92 -3.58 4.01
N THR A 64 -8.55 -2.43 3.45
CA THR A 64 -9.49 -1.35 3.16
C THR A 64 -10.60 -1.77 2.17
N ASP A 65 -10.30 -2.66 1.23
CA ASP A 65 -11.24 -3.08 0.19
C ASP A 65 -12.40 -3.90 0.77
N TRP A 66 -12.10 -4.88 1.63
CA TRP A 66 -13.17 -5.63 2.30
C TRP A 66 -13.89 -4.78 3.36
N LYS A 67 -13.20 -3.88 4.06
CA LYS A 67 -13.82 -2.94 5.01
C LYS A 67 -14.81 -2.01 4.32
N ASN A 68 -14.46 -1.46 3.16
CA ASN A 68 -15.37 -0.64 2.34
C ASN A 68 -16.58 -1.45 1.86
N ARG A 69 -16.38 -2.70 1.41
CA ARG A 69 -17.45 -3.60 1.02
C ARG A 69 -18.39 -3.92 2.20
N THR A 70 -17.85 -4.21 3.36
CA THR A 70 -18.63 -4.54 4.57
C THR A 70 -19.40 -3.31 5.06
N GLY A 71 -18.83 -2.11 4.95
CA GLY A 71 -19.40 -0.88 5.48
C GLY A 71 -19.43 -0.84 7.01
N SER A 72 -20.14 0.12 7.57
CA SER A 72 -20.34 0.27 9.02
C SER A 72 -21.39 -0.70 9.57
N GLY A 73 -22.10 -1.40 8.69
CA GLY A 73 -23.12 -2.39 9.08
C GLY A 73 -24.08 -2.75 7.93
N PRO A 74 -24.88 -3.80 8.12
CA PRO A 74 -25.84 -4.24 7.11
C PRO A 74 -26.86 -3.14 6.76
N GLY A 75 -27.01 -2.87 5.46
CA GLY A 75 -27.98 -1.91 4.96
C GLY A 75 -27.49 -0.46 4.92
N GLU A 76 -26.22 -0.19 5.21
CA GLU A 76 -25.62 1.11 4.92
C GLU A 76 -25.77 1.42 3.42
N LYS A 77 -26.22 2.63 3.13
CA LYS A 77 -26.37 3.06 1.73
C LYS A 77 -24.99 3.37 1.14
N LEU A 78 -24.68 2.73 0.00
CA LEU A 78 -23.49 3.05 -0.78
C LEU A 78 -23.56 4.49 -1.32
N ALA A 79 -22.40 5.10 -1.48
CA ALA A 79 -22.29 6.43 -2.11
C ALA A 79 -22.63 6.40 -3.62
N PHE A 80 -22.59 5.22 -4.23
CA PHE A 80 -22.87 4.98 -5.66
C PHE A 80 -23.81 3.78 -5.78
N ASP A 81 -24.64 3.75 -6.82
CA ASP A 81 -25.58 2.65 -7.04
C ASP A 81 -24.89 1.31 -7.29
N GLU A 82 -23.68 1.34 -7.82
CA GLU A 82 -22.83 0.19 -8.09
C GLU A 82 -21.36 0.56 -7.89
N VAL A 83 -20.59 -0.34 -7.29
CA VAL A 83 -19.16 -0.16 -7.03
C VAL A 83 -18.36 -1.35 -7.55
N VAL A 84 -17.28 -1.06 -8.28
CA VAL A 84 -16.19 -2.00 -8.56
C VAL A 84 -15.14 -1.86 -7.45
N PRO A 85 -14.80 -2.92 -6.68
CA PRO A 85 -13.86 -2.81 -5.57
C PRO A 85 -12.41 -2.66 -6.01
N ASN A 86 -11.54 -2.54 -5.02
CA ASN A 86 -10.09 -2.54 -5.02
C ASN A 86 -9.47 -1.19 -5.40
N GLN A 87 -8.51 -0.79 -4.54
CA GLN A 87 -7.83 0.50 -4.62
C GLN A 87 -6.58 0.46 -5.49
N ASP A 88 -5.90 -0.68 -5.53
CA ASP A 88 -4.57 -0.83 -6.13
C ASP A 88 -4.59 -1.74 -7.35
N GLY A 89 -3.68 -1.47 -8.27
CA GLY A 89 -3.48 -2.33 -9.42
C GLY A 89 -2.28 -1.91 -10.25
N ALA A 90 -2.00 -2.71 -11.27
CA ALA A 90 -1.01 -2.40 -12.27
C ALA A 90 -1.49 -2.89 -13.64
N GLY A 91 -1.05 -2.22 -14.67
CA GLY A 91 -1.47 -2.54 -16.03
C GLY A 91 -0.86 -1.63 -17.07
N VAL A 92 -1.57 -1.46 -18.17
CA VAL A 92 -1.10 -0.70 -19.32
C VAL A 92 -2.14 0.35 -19.69
N ILE A 93 -1.71 1.57 -19.98
CA ILE A 93 -2.59 2.63 -20.47
C ILE A 93 -3.15 2.22 -21.83
N ASP A 94 -4.47 2.14 -21.94
CA ASP A 94 -5.21 1.75 -23.13
C ASP A 94 -5.76 2.97 -23.88
N ALA A 95 -6.11 4.03 -23.15
CA ALA A 95 -6.54 5.31 -23.73
C ALA A 95 -6.18 6.48 -22.82
N VAL A 96 -6.00 7.64 -23.42
CA VAL A 96 -5.66 8.90 -22.74
C VAL A 96 -6.73 9.91 -23.06
N GLY A 97 -7.36 10.49 -22.06
CA GLY A 97 -8.34 11.55 -22.19
C GLY A 97 -7.71 12.91 -22.51
N PRO A 98 -8.53 13.91 -22.86
CA PRO A 98 -8.04 15.27 -23.06
C PRO A 98 -7.34 15.81 -21.81
N GLU A 99 -6.41 16.77 -21.99
CA GLU A 99 -5.71 17.49 -20.91
C GLU A 99 -4.78 16.63 -20.03
N VAL A 100 -4.48 15.38 -20.42
CA VAL A 100 -3.49 14.54 -19.74
C VAL A 100 -2.14 14.77 -20.37
N GLU A 101 -1.15 15.04 -19.52
CA GLU A 101 0.25 15.21 -19.91
C GLU A 101 1.12 14.12 -19.24
N GLY A 102 2.21 13.74 -19.92
CA GLY A 102 3.24 12.86 -19.36
C GLY A 102 2.89 11.37 -19.33
N LEU A 103 1.69 10.97 -19.79
CA LEU A 103 1.24 9.59 -19.90
C LEU A 103 0.80 9.29 -21.33
N ALA A 104 1.12 8.10 -21.84
CA ALA A 104 0.83 7.69 -23.21
C ALA A 104 0.22 6.27 -23.26
N VAL A 105 -0.53 6.00 -24.34
CA VAL A 105 -1.02 4.66 -24.65
C VAL A 105 0.16 3.70 -24.77
N GLY A 106 0.11 2.56 -24.09
CA GLY A 106 1.16 1.57 -24.03
C GLY A 106 2.09 1.69 -22.82
N ASP A 107 2.02 2.78 -22.08
CA ASP A 107 2.80 2.92 -20.84
C ASP A 107 2.38 1.87 -19.80
N ARG A 108 3.35 1.20 -19.20
CA ARG A 108 3.17 0.35 -18.04
C ARG A 108 3.02 1.22 -16.82
N VAL A 109 1.99 0.96 -16.01
CA VAL A 109 1.65 1.82 -14.87
C VAL A 109 1.25 0.99 -13.65
N TRP A 110 1.42 1.58 -12.48
CA TRP A 110 0.75 1.19 -11.27
C TRP A 110 -0.24 2.28 -10.84
N VAL A 111 -1.31 1.89 -10.16
CA VAL A 111 -2.40 2.78 -9.77
C VAL A 111 -2.72 2.59 -8.30
N TYR A 112 -3.20 3.66 -7.67
CA TYR A 112 -3.56 3.68 -6.25
C TYR A 112 -4.83 4.50 -6.02
N LEU A 113 -5.53 4.21 -4.93
CA LEU A 113 -6.78 4.87 -4.54
C LEU A 113 -7.83 4.92 -5.68
N ALA A 114 -7.87 3.89 -6.51
CA ALA A 114 -8.71 3.84 -7.71
C ALA A 114 -10.19 4.01 -7.38
N GLN A 115 -10.67 3.34 -6.33
CA GLN A 115 -12.07 3.35 -5.91
C GLN A 115 -12.38 4.47 -4.90
N HIS A 116 -11.36 5.20 -4.38
CA HIS A 116 -11.59 6.24 -3.39
C HIS A 116 -12.43 7.39 -3.95
N GLN A 117 -13.62 7.62 -3.37
CA GLN A 117 -14.62 8.61 -3.81
C GLN A 117 -15.08 8.42 -5.27
N ARG A 118 -15.01 7.18 -5.77
CA ARG A 118 -15.37 6.81 -7.15
C ARG A 118 -16.07 5.45 -7.15
N PRO A 119 -16.93 5.19 -8.15
CA PRO A 119 -17.60 3.90 -8.27
C PRO A 119 -16.71 2.79 -8.86
N THR A 120 -15.50 3.12 -9.36
CA THR A 120 -14.70 2.22 -10.19
C THR A 120 -13.31 1.99 -9.61
N GLY A 121 -13.07 0.79 -9.08
CA GLY A 121 -11.76 0.29 -8.66
C GLY A 121 -11.07 -0.56 -9.73
N THR A 122 -10.17 -1.43 -9.30
CA THR A 122 -9.30 -2.23 -10.18
C THR A 122 -9.78 -3.67 -10.40
N ALA A 123 -10.87 -4.12 -9.74
CA ALA A 123 -11.44 -5.46 -9.98
C ALA A 123 -12.25 -5.50 -11.29
N GLN A 124 -11.69 -5.01 -12.37
CA GLN A 124 -12.24 -4.99 -13.73
C GLN A 124 -11.14 -4.85 -14.78
N LYS A 125 -11.45 -5.29 -16.01
CA LYS A 125 -10.45 -5.28 -17.10
C LYS A 125 -10.03 -3.88 -17.52
N PHE A 126 -10.95 -2.93 -17.60
CA PHE A 126 -10.66 -1.54 -17.93
C PHE A 126 -11.20 -0.62 -16.85
N THR A 127 -10.39 0.31 -16.37
CA THR A 127 -10.79 1.32 -15.41
C THR A 127 -10.33 2.71 -15.84
N ASN A 128 -11.23 3.70 -15.79
CA ASN A 128 -10.89 5.09 -16.00
C ASN A 128 -10.48 5.71 -14.67
N LEU A 129 -9.37 6.40 -14.63
CA LEU A 129 -8.78 6.99 -13.44
C LEU A 129 -8.27 8.41 -13.71
N PRO A 130 -8.34 9.32 -12.73
CA PRO A 130 -7.58 10.56 -12.81
C PRO A 130 -6.09 10.28 -13.03
N ALA A 131 -5.47 10.97 -13.96
CA ALA A 131 -4.04 10.83 -14.27
C ALA A 131 -3.16 11.00 -13.01
N SER A 132 -3.61 11.78 -12.03
CA SER A 132 -2.94 11.97 -10.74
C SER A 132 -2.92 10.74 -9.82
N ARG A 133 -3.56 9.64 -10.20
CA ARG A 133 -3.55 8.36 -9.46
C ARG A 133 -2.89 7.24 -10.28
N VAL A 134 -2.24 7.60 -11.38
CA VAL A 134 -1.60 6.68 -12.32
C VAL A 134 -0.14 7.05 -12.44
N VAL A 135 0.72 6.12 -12.10
CA VAL A 135 2.17 6.35 -12.00
C VAL A 135 2.89 5.40 -12.94
N ALA A 136 3.87 5.89 -13.69
CA ALA A 136 4.68 5.05 -14.56
C ALA A 136 5.36 3.94 -13.74
N LEU A 137 5.20 2.69 -14.18
CA LEU A 137 5.87 1.54 -13.59
C LEU A 137 7.30 1.50 -14.15
N PRO A 138 8.34 1.54 -13.31
CA PRO A 138 9.72 1.54 -13.78
C PRO A 138 10.04 0.32 -14.64
N ASP A 139 10.95 0.47 -15.58
CA ASP A 139 11.41 -0.62 -16.44
C ASP A 139 11.93 -1.81 -15.62
N GLY A 140 11.56 -3.00 -16.03
CA GLY A 140 11.93 -4.25 -15.34
C GLY A 140 11.12 -4.58 -14.06
N VAL A 141 10.32 -3.65 -13.55
CA VAL A 141 9.42 -3.90 -12.41
C VAL A 141 8.19 -4.68 -12.89
N SER A 142 7.83 -5.75 -12.19
CA SER A 142 6.69 -6.58 -12.55
C SER A 142 5.35 -5.91 -12.20
N PHE A 143 4.26 -6.33 -12.83
CA PHE A 143 2.91 -5.89 -12.45
C PHE A 143 2.50 -6.37 -11.05
N ASP A 144 3.06 -7.47 -10.55
CA ASP A 144 2.85 -7.95 -9.19
C ASP A 144 3.41 -6.96 -8.15
N VAL A 145 4.62 -6.47 -8.39
CA VAL A 145 5.20 -5.37 -7.60
C VAL A 145 4.32 -4.14 -7.74
N GLY A 146 3.99 -3.72 -8.97
CA GLY A 146 3.15 -2.55 -9.22
C GLY A 146 1.82 -2.57 -8.47
N ALA A 147 1.10 -3.70 -8.48
CA ALA A 147 -0.15 -3.90 -7.75
C ALA A 147 0.02 -3.99 -6.22
N SER A 148 1.25 -3.96 -5.73
CA SER A 148 1.61 -3.99 -4.31
C SER A 148 2.16 -2.65 -3.80
N LEU A 149 2.37 -1.66 -4.69
CA LEU A 149 2.96 -0.36 -4.33
C LEU A 149 1.95 0.62 -3.72
N GLY A 150 0.69 0.58 -4.13
CA GLY A 150 -0.32 1.57 -3.77
C GLY A 150 -0.54 1.72 -2.27
N VAL A 151 -1.66 1.25 -1.75
CA VAL A 151 -2.00 1.42 -0.33
C VAL A 151 -0.89 0.93 0.61
N PRO A 152 -0.25 -0.26 0.44
CA PRO A 152 0.75 -0.72 1.39
C PRO A 152 2.03 0.12 1.42
N ALA A 153 2.67 0.32 0.28
CA ALA A 153 3.97 1.00 0.25
C ALA A 153 3.85 2.51 0.48
N MET A 154 2.79 3.16 -0.03
CA MET A 154 2.52 4.57 0.24
C MET A 154 2.16 4.82 1.70
N THR A 155 1.41 3.92 2.35
CA THR A 155 1.15 3.98 3.80
C THR A 155 2.44 3.83 4.60
N ALA A 156 3.30 2.87 4.23
CA ALA A 156 4.60 2.68 4.84
C ALA A 156 5.50 3.92 4.67
N HIS A 157 5.53 4.52 3.47
CA HIS A 157 6.26 5.76 3.21
C HIS A 157 5.77 6.88 4.13
N ARG A 158 4.43 7.09 4.20
CA ARG A 158 3.87 8.13 5.07
C ARG A 158 4.19 7.87 6.54
N ALA A 159 4.09 6.63 7.00
CA ALA A 159 4.45 6.27 8.37
C ALA A 159 5.91 6.56 8.70
N LEU A 160 6.82 6.39 7.74
CA LEU A 160 8.26 6.68 7.88
C LEU A 160 8.60 8.18 7.78
N THR A 161 7.66 9.03 7.37
CA THR A 161 7.87 10.46 7.15
C THR A 161 6.99 11.36 8.03
N VAL A 162 6.47 10.84 9.15
CA VAL A 162 5.60 11.62 10.06
C VAL A 162 6.36 12.38 11.13
N SER A 163 7.63 12.07 11.36
CA SER A 163 8.40 12.69 12.45
C SER A 163 8.61 14.16 12.18
N GLU A 164 8.36 15.00 13.19
CA GLU A 164 8.53 16.45 13.10
C GLU A 164 9.97 16.84 12.75
N ASP A 165 10.93 16.07 13.25
CA ASP A 165 12.37 16.28 13.00
C ASP A 165 12.90 15.34 11.90
N GLY A 166 12.01 14.65 11.19
CA GLY A 166 12.36 13.66 10.18
C GLY A 166 12.24 14.22 8.76
N PRO A 167 12.63 13.41 7.76
CA PRO A 167 12.51 13.78 6.37
C PRO A 167 11.04 13.69 5.90
N SER A 168 10.66 14.55 4.94
CA SER A 168 9.39 14.43 4.20
C SER A 168 9.54 13.54 2.95
N ARG A 169 10.76 13.17 2.57
CA ARG A 169 11.14 12.34 1.41
C ARG A 169 12.04 11.20 1.85
N LEU A 170 11.90 10.05 1.22
CA LEU A 170 12.78 8.90 1.42
C LEU A 170 13.73 8.72 0.23
N HIS A 171 14.98 8.51 0.55
CA HIS A 171 16.07 8.19 -0.37
C HIS A 171 17.20 7.51 0.41
N PRO A 172 18.21 6.92 -0.22
CA PRO A 172 19.36 6.40 0.50
C PRO A 172 19.95 7.42 1.47
N GLY A 173 20.06 7.05 2.75
CA GLY A 173 20.58 7.92 3.82
C GLY A 173 19.57 8.84 4.50
N ALA A 174 18.32 8.94 4.02
CA ALA A 174 17.30 9.83 4.62
C ALA A 174 17.00 9.53 6.09
N LEU A 175 17.15 8.29 6.52
CA LEU A 175 16.96 7.82 7.90
C LEU A 175 18.25 7.28 8.52
N GLU A 176 19.41 7.70 8.02
CA GLU A 176 20.70 7.26 8.58
C GLU A 176 20.81 7.64 10.07
N GLY A 177 21.27 6.70 10.89
CA GLY A 177 21.38 6.85 12.33
C GLY A 177 20.07 6.77 13.10
N LYS A 178 18.94 6.55 12.41
CA LYS A 178 17.62 6.34 13.04
C LYS A 178 17.34 4.87 13.27
N SER A 179 16.58 4.60 14.33
CA SER A 179 16.07 3.27 14.66
C SER A 179 14.56 3.23 14.45
N VAL A 180 14.11 2.28 13.64
CA VAL A 180 12.69 2.13 13.29
C VAL A 180 12.18 0.79 13.83
N LEU A 181 11.09 0.81 14.56
CA LEU A 181 10.33 -0.37 14.96
C LEU A 181 9.14 -0.55 14.03
N VAL A 182 9.07 -1.69 13.36
CA VAL A 182 7.93 -2.06 12.52
C VAL A 182 7.11 -3.12 13.26
N ALA A 183 5.93 -2.75 13.74
CA ALA A 183 4.99 -3.70 14.31
C ALA A 183 4.33 -4.54 13.20
N GLY A 184 4.40 -5.86 13.33
CA GLY A 184 3.80 -6.76 12.35
C GLY A 184 4.53 -6.80 11.00
N GLY A 185 5.84 -6.99 11.01
CA GLY A 185 6.70 -6.92 9.82
C GLY A 185 6.41 -7.93 8.70
N ALA A 186 5.60 -8.96 8.94
CA ALA A 186 5.18 -9.92 7.92
C ALA A 186 3.89 -9.50 7.15
N GLY A 187 3.22 -8.41 7.55
CA GLY A 187 2.09 -7.84 6.81
C GLY A 187 2.55 -6.99 5.62
N ALA A 188 1.68 -6.69 4.66
CA ALA A 188 2.04 -5.97 3.45
C ALA A 188 2.62 -4.56 3.72
N VAL A 189 2.02 -3.79 4.62
CA VAL A 189 2.56 -2.48 5.04
C VAL A 189 3.86 -2.65 5.83
N GLY A 190 3.91 -3.60 6.77
CA GLY A 190 5.12 -3.87 7.56
C GLY A 190 6.29 -4.30 6.69
N HIS A 191 6.06 -5.16 5.71
CA HIS A 191 7.06 -5.58 4.72
C HIS A 191 7.62 -4.38 3.94
N ALA A 192 6.75 -3.55 3.36
CA ALA A 192 7.17 -2.36 2.64
C ALA A 192 7.91 -1.36 3.55
N ALA A 193 7.47 -1.22 4.81
CA ALA A 193 8.15 -0.36 5.79
C ALA A 193 9.56 -0.85 6.13
N ILE A 194 9.76 -2.16 6.27
CA ILE A 194 11.10 -2.75 6.46
C ILE A 194 12.00 -2.42 5.28
N GLN A 195 11.52 -2.67 4.06
CA GLN A 195 12.30 -2.43 2.84
C GLN A 195 12.64 -0.94 2.66
N LEU A 196 11.68 -0.05 2.80
CA LEU A 196 11.89 1.40 2.69
C LEU A 196 12.80 1.96 3.78
N ALA A 197 12.59 1.55 5.04
CA ALA A 197 13.43 2.00 6.15
C ALA A 197 14.90 1.55 5.98
N ARG A 198 15.10 0.30 5.56
CA ARG A 198 16.44 -0.22 5.20
C ARG A 198 17.09 0.58 4.09
N TRP A 199 16.36 0.81 3.01
CA TRP A 199 16.84 1.61 1.87
C TRP A 199 17.21 3.03 2.28
N ALA A 200 16.43 3.62 3.19
CA ALA A 200 16.69 4.95 3.74
C ALA A 200 17.82 4.97 4.79
N GLY A 201 18.44 3.85 5.15
CA GLY A 201 19.61 3.77 6.04
C GLY A 201 19.29 3.58 7.52
N ALA A 202 18.03 3.32 7.90
CA ALA A 202 17.64 3.08 9.27
C ALA A 202 18.10 1.69 9.79
N THR A 203 18.32 1.59 11.10
CA THR A 203 18.33 0.29 11.80
C THR A 203 16.87 -0.16 11.99
N VAL A 204 16.52 -1.32 11.47
CA VAL A 204 15.13 -1.83 11.49
C VAL A 204 14.99 -2.99 12.47
N VAL A 205 14.15 -2.79 13.47
CA VAL A 205 13.64 -3.83 14.38
C VAL A 205 12.19 -4.11 13.99
N THR A 206 11.78 -5.36 14.02
CA THR A 206 10.36 -5.70 13.79
C THR A 206 9.87 -6.69 14.83
N THR A 207 8.57 -6.60 15.15
CA THR A 207 7.89 -7.56 16.02
C THR A 207 7.00 -8.49 15.20
N VAL A 208 7.00 -9.76 15.56
CA VAL A 208 6.22 -10.82 14.93
C VAL A 208 5.62 -11.76 15.98
N SER A 209 4.61 -12.55 15.58
CA SER A 209 3.91 -13.48 16.49
C SER A 209 4.43 -14.92 16.46
N GLY A 210 5.47 -15.19 15.69
CA GLY A 210 6.02 -16.55 15.57
C GLY A 210 7.17 -16.67 14.58
N PRO A 211 7.83 -17.83 14.53
CA PRO A 211 9.06 -18.04 13.76
C PRO A 211 8.85 -17.93 12.23
N GLU A 212 7.73 -18.40 11.71
CA GLU A 212 7.43 -18.31 10.28
C GLU A 212 7.34 -16.85 9.82
N LYS A 213 6.61 -16.02 10.55
CA LYS A 213 6.56 -14.57 10.30
C LYS A 213 7.90 -13.89 10.51
N GLY A 214 8.70 -14.41 11.45
CA GLY A 214 10.07 -13.95 11.67
C GLY A 214 10.96 -14.19 10.47
N ALA A 215 10.87 -15.36 9.84
CA ALA A 215 11.61 -15.69 8.63
C ALA A 215 11.23 -14.75 7.47
N LEU A 216 9.93 -14.45 7.28
CA LEU A 216 9.47 -13.50 6.29
C LEU A 216 10.00 -12.08 6.54
N ALA A 217 9.95 -11.61 7.78
CA ALA A 217 10.47 -10.29 8.14
C ALA A 217 12.00 -10.19 7.96
N THR A 218 12.73 -11.25 8.21
CA THR A 218 14.17 -11.35 7.92
C THR A 218 14.42 -11.29 6.42
N ALA A 219 13.67 -12.03 5.63
CA ALA A 219 13.76 -12.00 4.16
C ALA A 219 13.41 -10.61 3.58
N ALA A 220 12.49 -9.88 4.21
CA ALA A 220 12.19 -8.48 3.87
C ALA A 220 13.35 -7.53 4.19
N GLY A 221 14.29 -7.94 5.02
CA GLY A 221 15.50 -7.21 5.34
C GLY A 221 15.53 -6.57 6.73
N ALA A 222 14.68 -6.96 7.68
CA ALA A 222 14.78 -6.51 9.06
C ALA A 222 16.16 -6.86 9.65
N HIS A 223 16.78 -5.93 10.37
CA HIS A 223 18.04 -6.19 11.05
C HIS A 223 17.82 -7.09 12.26
N HIS A 224 16.73 -6.87 12.97
CA HIS A 224 16.37 -7.59 14.17
C HIS A 224 14.91 -7.97 14.17
N VAL A 225 14.61 -9.20 14.58
CA VAL A 225 13.25 -9.72 14.68
C VAL A 225 12.99 -10.15 16.12
N VAL A 226 11.94 -9.62 16.72
CA VAL A 226 11.52 -9.93 18.09
C VAL A 226 10.17 -10.62 18.08
N ASN A 227 10.08 -11.82 18.63
CA ASN A 227 8.82 -12.52 18.81
C ASN A 227 8.15 -12.06 20.11
N TYR A 228 7.11 -11.22 20.00
CA TYR A 228 6.45 -10.64 21.17
C TYR A 228 5.62 -11.65 21.98
N LYS A 229 5.47 -12.88 21.51
CA LYS A 229 4.79 -13.94 22.26
C LYS A 229 5.73 -14.73 23.18
N THR A 230 7.04 -14.55 23.03
CA THR A 230 8.05 -15.25 23.84
C THR A 230 8.99 -14.23 24.47
N GLY A 231 9.17 -14.33 25.78
CA GLY A 231 10.09 -13.42 26.49
C GLY A 231 9.51 -12.03 26.78
N ASP A 232 10.40 -11.07 27.00
CA ASP A 232 10.11 -9.66 27.25
C ASP A 232 10.54 -8.83 26.04
N ALA A 233 9.57 -8.55 25.15
CA ALA A 233 9.84 -7.81 23.93
C ALA A 233 10.44 -6.41 24.18
N ALA A 234 10.08 -5.74 25.27
CA ALA A 234 10.63 -4.44 25.60
C ALA A 234 12.12 -4.53 25.99
N ALA A 235 12.45 -5.52 26.82
CA ALA A 235 13.85 -5.78 27.22
C ALA A 235 14.70 -6.17 25.99
N ASP A 236 14.19 -7.08 25.16
CA ASP A 236 14.88 -7.54 23.94
C ASP A 236 15.15 -6.36 22.99
N ILE A 237 14.17 -5.52 22.74
CA ILE A 237 14.34 -4.33 21.87
C ILE A 237 15.32 -3.33 22.48
N ARG A 238 15.27 -3.13 23.80
CA ARG A 238 16.20 -2.22 24.48
C ARG A 238 17.66 -2.72 24.46
N GLU A 239 17.87 -4.03 24.51
CA GLU A 239 19.20 -4.62 24.35
C GLU A 239 19.73 -4.41 22.93
N LEU A 240 18.88 -4.62 21.91
CA LEU A 240 19.24 -4.43 20.50
C LEU A 240 19.46 -2.97 20.13
N VAL A 241 18.67 -2.05 20.71
CA VAL A 241 18.73 -0.60 20.45
C VAL A 241 18.77 0.17 21.77
N PRO A 242 19.93 0.26 22.44
CA PRO A 242 20.05 0.93 23.75
C PRO A 242 19.62 2.41 23.73
N GLY A 243 19.79 3.10 22.60
CA GLY A 243 19.37 4.49 22.40
C GLY A 243 17.84 4.68 22.31
N GLY A 244 17.12 3.59 22.12
CA GLY A 244 15.67 3.59 21.91
C GLY A 244 15.25 3.76 20.45
N ILE A 245 13.96 3.60 20.20
CA ILE A 245 13.33 3.65 18.88
C ILE A 245 12.92 5.09 18.57
N ASP A 246 13.40 5.63 17.46
CA ASP A 246 13.03 6.98 16.98
C ASP A 246 11.63 7.02 16.34
N LEU A 247 11.27 5.96 15.64
CA LEU A 247 10.01 5.91 14.88
C LEU A 247 9.39 4.51 14.94
N VAL A 248 8.11 4.45 15.26
CA VAL A 248 7.31 3.21 15.26
C VAL A 248 6.31 3.26 14.12
N VAL A 249 6.33 2.24 13.27
CA VAL A 249 5.28 1.95 12.27
C VAL A 249 4.29 1.00 12.90
N GLU A 250 3.11 1.49 13.29
CA GLU A 250 2.22 0.84 14.26
C GLU A 250 0.90 0.37 13.64
N VAL A 251 0.66 -0.94 13.75
CA VAL A 251 -0.55 -1.62 13.24
C VAL A 251 -1.57 -1.97 14.32
N ALA A 252 -1.12 -2.12 15.57
CA ALA A 252 -1.93 -2.60 16.70
C ALA A 252 -1.74 -1.74 17.96
N PRO A 253 -2.03 -0.42 17.88
CA PRO A 253 -1.69 0.53 18.94
C PRO A 253 -2.38 0.24 20.27
N ALA A 254 -3.59 -0.33 20.26
CA ALA A 254 -4.31 -0.71 21.46
C ALA A 254 -3.55 -1.75 22.30
N GLN A 255 -2.79 -2.63 21.64
CA GLN A 255 -2.00 -3.69 22.28
C GLN A 255 -0.58 -3.23 22.59
N ASN A 256 -0.01 -2.34 21.78
CA ASN A 256 1.41 -2.01 21.81
C ASN A 256 1.73 -0.69 22.54
N ALA A 257 0.74 0.04 23.05
CA ALA A 257 0.96 1.36 23.68
C ALA A 257 2.03 1.33 24.80
N ALA A 258 1.97 0.32 25.67
CA ALA A 258 2.96 0.14 26.73
C ALA A 258 4.36 -0.23 26.20
N LEU A 259 4.43 -1.10 25.18
CA LEU A 259 5.68 -1.46 24.52
C LEU A 259 6.31 -0.22 23.87
N ASN A 260 5.52 0.55 23.11
CA ASN A 260 5.98 1.75 22.42
C ASN A 260 6.56 2.78 23.40
N ALA A 261 5.90 2.98 24.56
CA ALA A 261 6.43 3.85 25.62
C ALA A 261 7.71 3.30 26.27
N ALA A 262 7.81 1.97 26.44
CA ALA A 262 8.99 1.34 27.06
C ALA A 262 10.23 1.38 26.18
N VAL A 263 10.09 1.33 24.84
CA VAL A 263 11.22 1.25 23.90
C VAL A 263 11.54 2.57 23.20
N GLY A 264 10.66 3.57 23.25
CA GLY A 264 10.83 4.84 22.55
C GLY A 264 12.10 5.60 22.96
N ALA A 265 12.73 6.26 22.02
CA ALA A 265 13.74 7.27 22.26
C ALA A 265 13.07 8.61 22.67
N ASN A 266 13.88 9.57 23.14
CA ASN A 266 13.35 10.93 23.34
C ASN A 266 12.91 11.51 22.00
N ARG A 267 11.71 12.12 21.97
CA ARG A 267 11.05 12.68 20.76
C ARG A 267 10.62 11.62 19.73
N ALA A 268 10.46 10.37 20.16
CA ALA A 268 9.93 9.31 19.30
C ALA A 268 8.58 9.66 18.70
N SER A 269 8.35 9.21 17.48
CA SER A 269 7.05 9.29 16.79
C SER A 269 6.45 7.90 16.61
N VAL A 270 5.16 7.76 16.89
CA VAL A 270 4.38 6.53 16.66
C VAL A 270 3.38 6.81 15.55
N ALA A 271 3.61 6.22 14.38
CA ALA A 271 2.75 6.36 13.21
C ALA A 271 1.71 5.24 13.20
N VAL A 272 0.48 5.55 13.58
CA VAL A 272 -0.64 4.61 13.69
C VAL A 272 -1.40 4.58 12.36
N TYR A 273 -1.36 3.45 11.63
CA TYR A 273 -2.04 3.32 10.34
C TYR A 273 -3.18 2.29 10.32
N ALA A 274 -3.36 1.56 11.41
CA ALA A 274 -4.44 0.58 11.57
C ALA A 274 -4.88 0.48 13.03
N ASN A 275 -5.96 -0.23 13.25
CA ASN A 275 -6.59 -0.44 14.56
C ASN A 275 -6.67 -1.93 14.95
N ASN A 276 -5.70 -2.73 14.50
CA ASN A 276 -5.67 -4.14 14.85
C ASN A 276 -5.64 -4.30 16.37
N GLY A 277 -6.50 -5.17 16.89
CA GLY A 277 -6.59 -5.41 18.33
C GLY A 277 -7.48 -4.44 19.12
N GLY A 278 -8.10 -3.43 18.47
CA GLY A 278 -9.07 -2.54 19.08
C GLY A 278 -8.99 -1.08 18.64
N ASP A 279 -10.10 -0.36 18.82
CA ASP A 279 -10.27 1.05 18.40
C ASP A 279 -9.83 2.07 19.46
N THR A 280 -9.49 1.61 20.68
CA THR A 280 -9.15 2.50 21.78
C THR A 280 -7.71 2.28 22.22
N ILE A 281 -6.94 3.37 22.36
CA ILE A 281 -5.59 3.37 22.91
C ILE A 281 -5.62 3.95 24.31
N THR A 282 -4.98 3.27 25.27
CA THR A 282 -4.73 3.83 26.61
C THR A 282 -3.26 4.21 26.70
N LEU A 283 -2.99 5.49 26.99
CA LEU A 283 -1.63 6.02 27.12
C LEU A 283 -1.37 6.48 28.55
N ASP A 284 -0.28 5.99 29.14
CA ASP A 284 0.24 6.52 30.39
C ASP A 284 0.90 7.88 30.13
N VAL A 285 0.39 8.93 30.76
CA VAL A 285 0.80 10.31 30.49
C VAL A 285 2.29 10.51 30.81
N ARG A 286 2.74 10.09 32.02
CA ARG A 286 4.09 10.40 32.48
C ARG A 286 5.21 9.79 31.62
N PRO A 287 5.19 8.51 31.26
CA PRO A 287 6.22 7.95 30.37
C PRO A 287 6.28 8.65 29.02
N ASN A 288 5.14 8.90 28.40
CA ASN A 288 5.06 9.58 27.10
C ASN A 288 5.50 11.06 27.20
N MET A 289 5.15 11.73 28.28
CA MET A 289 5.56 13.11 28.52
C MET A 289 7.08 13.25 28.72
N VAL A 290 7.70 12.33 29.46
CA VAL A 290 9.16 12.31 29.68
C VAL A 290 9.93 12.14 28.38
N LEU A 291 9.40 11.33 27.45
CA LEU A 291 10.00 11.07 26.14
C LEU A 291 9.57 12.08 25.07
N ASN A 292 8.66 13.02 25.37
CA ASN A 292 8.07 13.90 24.36
C ASN A 292 7.52 13.10 23.15
N THR A 293 6.88 11.95 23.42
CA THR A 293 6.37 11.04 22.39
C THR A 293 5.25 11.71 21.59
N ARG A 294 5.24 11.49 20.29
CA ARG A 294 4.19 11.95 19.36
C ARG A 294 3.44 10.74 18.78
N TYR A 295 2.13 10.83 18.77
CA TYR A 295 1.26 9.90 18.06
C TYR A 295 0.68 10.58 16.83
N GLN A 296 0.95 10.03 15.65
CA GLN A 296 0.38 10.49 14.39
C GLN A 296 -0.49 9.39 13.80
N PHE A 297 -1.78 9.65 13.71
CA PHE A 297 -2.70 8.76 12.98
C PHE A 297 -2.57 9.01 11.48
N VAL A 298 -2.49 7.93 10.72
CA VAL A 298 -2.24 7.95 9.28
C VAL A 298 -3.37 7.23 8.58
N LEU A 299 -4.13 7.96 7.77
CA LEU A 299 -5.08 7.41 6.81
C LEU A 299 -4.66 7.91 5.41
N LEU A 300 -4.13 7.03 4.57
CA LEU A 300 -3.54 7.39 3.27
C LEU A 300 -4.48 8.25 2.41
N TYR A 301 -5.78 8.00 2.50
CA TYR A 301 -6.81 8.70 1.71
C TYR A 301 -6.94 10.19 2.01
N THR A 302 -6.45 10.65 3.16
CA THR A 302 -6.62 12.00 3.66
C THR A 302 -5.32 12.66 4.11
N VAL A 303 -4.16 12.11 3.74
CA VAL A 303 -2.83 12.67 4.13
C VAL A 303 -2.48 13.95 3.39
N GLY A 304 -3.22 14.29 2.34
CA GLY A 304 -2.98 15.47 1.51
C GLY A 304 -2.09 15.20 0.29
N ASP A 305 -2.26 16.04 -0.73
CA ASP A 305 -1.64 15.84 -2.06
C ASP A 305 -0.11 15.87 -2.04
N GLU A 306 0.50 16.69 -1.20
CA GLU A 306 1.96 16.76 -1.08
C GLU A 306 2.53 15.44 -0.58
N ALA A 307 1.92 14.86 0.48
CA ALA A 307 2.36 13.59 1.03
C ALA A 307 2.16 12.45 0.01
N LEU A 308 1.07 12.47 -0.77
CA LEU A 308 0.84 11.50 -1.84
C LEU A 308 1.89 11.61 -2.95
N ARG A 309 2.17 12.81 -3.45
CA ARG A 309 3.21 13.04 -4.48
C ARG A 309 4.60 12.62 -4.00
N ASN A 310 4.94 12.92 -2.76
CA ASN A 310 6.20 12.49 -2.16
C ASN A 310 6.29 10.96 -2.11
N ALA A 311 5.22 10.30 -1.68
CA ALA A 311 5.15 8.84 -1.64
C ALA A 311 5.26 8.22 -3.05
N GLU A 312 4.53 8.74 -4.05
CA GLU A 312 4.63 8.28 -5.45
C GLU A 312 6.08 8.30 -5.95
N ALA A 313 6.75 9.44 -5.78
CA ALA A 313 8.11 9.62 -6.29
C ALA A 313 9.10 8.68 -5.59
N ASP A 314 9.04 8.57 -4.27
CA ASP A 314 10.00 7.81 -3.49
C ASP A 314 9.75 6.29 -3.58
N VAL A 315 8.47 5.87 -3.60
CA VAL A 315 8.07 4.46 -3.81
C VAL A 315 8.48 4.00 -5.21
N SER A 316 8.27 4.83 -6.26
CA SER A 316 8.73 4.52 -7.61
C SER A 316 10.26 4.43 -7.69
N ALA A 317 10.99 5.34 -7.04
CA ALA A 317 12.44 5.29 -6.98
C ALA A 317 12.96 4.04 -6.27
N ALA A 318 12.35 3.64 -5.16
CA ALA A 318 12.69 2.44 -4.44
C ALA A 318 12.39 1.16 -5.26
N ALA A 319 11.26 1.13 -5.98
CA ALA A 319 10.91 0.04 -6.88
C ALA A 319 11.90 -0.05 -8.05
N ALA A 320 12.26 1.07 -8.67
CA ALA A 320 13.26 1.14 -9.73
C ALA A 320 14.66 0.66 -9.28
N ALA A 321 14.99 0.88 -8.00
CA ALA A 321 16.22 0.39 -7.39
C ALA A 321 16.16 -1.09 -6.98
N GLY A 322 15.04 -1.80 -7.22
CA GLY A 322 14.85 -3.20 -6.83
C GLY A 322 14.70 -3.40 -5.32
N VAL A 323 14.36 -2.34 -4.59
CA VAL A 323 14.19 -2.38 -3.12
C VAL A 323 12.83 -2.91 -2.73
N LEU A 324 11.79 -2.41 -3.38
CA LEU A 324 10.42 -2.89 -3.19
C LEU A 324 10.18 -4.08 -4.13
N ASP A 325 10.22 -5.27 -3.55
CA ASP A 325 10.00 -6.52 -4.26
C ASP A 325 9.01 -7.39 -3.47
N VAL A 326 8.40 -8.36 -4.14
CA VAL A 326 7.35 -9.21 -3.58
C VAL A 326 7.66 -10.69 -3.88
N GLY A 327 7.00 -11.58 -3.18
CA GLY A 327 7.22 -13.01 -3.28
C GLY A 327 7.81 -13.58 -1.99
N GLU A 328 7.80 -14.89 -1.87
CA GLU A 328 8.26 -15.59 -0.68
C GLU A 328 9.74 -15.32 -0.39
N ALA A 329 10.57 -15.28 -1.43
CA ALA A 329 12.02 -15.05 -1.31
C ALA A 329 12.36 -13.68 -0.71
N THR A 330 11.48 -12.68 -0.88
CA THR A 330 11.64 -11.32 -0.35
C THR A 330 10.75 -11.04 0.85
N GLY A 331 10.10 -12.07 1.39
CA GLY A 331 9.33 -12.00 2.64
C GLY A 331 7.86 -11.58 2.49
N LEU A 332 7.32 -11.55 1.28
CA LEU A 332 5.91 -11.27 1.03
C LEU A 332 5.30 -12.32 0.07
N PRO A 333 4.86 -13.48 0.58
CA PRO A 333 4.22 -14.50 -0.23
C PRO A 333 3.04 -13.95 -1.04
N LEU A 334 2.88 -14.39 -2.29
CA LEU A 334 1.79 -13.97 -3.15
C LEU A 334 0.69 -15.03 -3.20
N HIS A 335 -0.56 -14.60 -3.01
CA HIS A 335 -1.74 -15.44 -3.13
C HIS A 335 -2.57 -14.93 -4.31
N ARG A 336 -2.72 -15.75 -5.35
CA ARG A 336 -3.32 -15.35 -6.63
C ARG A 336 -4.70 -15.94 -6.82
N PHE A 337 -5.60 -15.12 -7.31
CA PHE A 337 -6.97 -15.48 -7.65
C PHE A 337 -7.32 -14.95 -9.04
N PRO A 338 -8.11 -15.68 -9.84
CA PRO A 338 -8.68 -15.10 -11.06
C PRO A 338 -9.73 -14.05 -10.73
N LEU A 339 -10.03 -13.14 -11.66
CA LEU A 339 -11.03 -12.08 -11.46
C LEU A 339 -12.38 -12.63 -10.99
N SER A 340 -12.80 -13.78 -11.50
CA SER A 340 -14.05 -14.46 -11.11
C SER A 340 -14.09 -14.89 -9.63
N GLU A 341 -12.94 -14.98 -8.97
CA GLU A 341 -12.81 -15.37 -7.58
C GLU A 341 -12.47 -14.20 -6.65
N THR A 342 -12.82 -12.97 -7.04
CA THR A 342 -12.60 -11.76 -6.22
C THR A 342 -13.22 -11.89 -4.82
N ALA A 343 -14.35 -12.57 -4.67
CA ALA A 343 -14.95 -12.84 -3.37
C ALA A 343 -14.01 -13.64 -2.46
N ALA A 344 -13.43 -14.72 -2.97
CA ALA A 344 -12.45 -15.54 -2.25
C ALA A 344 -11.16 -14.76 -1.93
N ALA A 345 -10.72 -13.89 -2.84
CA ALA A 345 -9.58 -13.01 -2.61
C ALA A 345 -9.83 -12.02 -1.45
N HIS A 346 -11.04 -11.45 -1.39
CA HIS A 346 -11.45 -10.59 -0.26
C HIS A 346 -11.52 -11.38 1.05
N ASP A 347 -12.09 -12.60 1.03
CA ASP A 347 -12.14 -13.47 2.21
C ASP A 347 -10.73 -13.84 2.72
N ALA A 348 -9.79 -14.09 1.81
CA ALA A 348 -8.41 -14.38 2.20
C ALA A 348 -7.78 -13.21 2.99
N VAL A 349 -7.98 -11.96 2.54
CA VAL A 349 -7.47 -10.77 3.24
C VAL A 349 -8.22 -10.53 4.56
N GLU A 350 -9.54 -10.69 4.57
CA GLU A 350 -10.40 -10.54 5.76
C GLU A 350 -10.02 -11.54 6.85
N ASN A 351 -9.68 -12.78 6.46
CA ASN A 351 -9.23 -13.84 7.36
C ASN A 351 -7.75 -13.76 7.75
N GLY A 352 -7.04 -12.70 7.33
CA GLY A 352 -5.68 -12.42 7.78
C GLY A 352 -4.60 -13.27 7.13
N THR A 353 -4.79 -13.70 5.88
CA THR A 353 -3.75 -14.37 5.10
C THR A 353 -2.46 -13.56 5.11
N VAL A 354 -1.35 -14.21 5.47
CA VAL A 354 -0.03 -13.60 5.50
C VAL A 354 0.55 -13.50 4.10
N GLY A 355 0.91 -12.30 3.68
CA GLY A 355 1.41 -12.02 2.33
C GLY A 355 0.57 -10.99 1.60
N LYS A 356 0.65 -10.99 0.27
CA LYS A 356 -0.15 -10.12 -0.59
C LYS A 356 -1.12 -10.93 -1.43
N VAL A 357 -2.38 -10.52 -1.41
CA VAL A 357 -3.42 -11.10 -2.27
C VAL A 357 -3.51 -10.29 -3.56
N LEU A 358 -3.40 -10.98 -4.68
CA LEU A 358 -3.45 -10.42 -6.03
C LEU A 358 -4.56 -11.12 -6.84
N ILE A 359 -5.19 -10.35 -7.72
CA ILE A 359 -6.18 -10.85 -8.66
C ILE A 359 -5.64 -10.71 -10.08
N ASP A 360 -5.61 -11.81 -10.82
CA ASP A 360 -5.28 -11.83 -12.25
C ASP A 360 -6.49 -11.36 -13.04
N VAL A 361 -6.39 -10.18 -13.65
CA VAL A 361 -7.50 -9.52 -14.35
C VAL A 361 -7.42 -9.74 -15.85
N SER A 362 -6.25 -9.55 -16.44
CA SER A 362 -6.01 -9.79 -17.88
C SER A 362 -4.58 -10.21 -18.14
N SER A 363 -4.32 -10.85 -19.29
CA SER A 363 -2.96 -11.09 -19.77
C SER A 363 -2.26 -9.78 -20.15
N GLU A 364 -0.95 -9.79 -20.09
CA GLU A 364 -0.10 -8.70 -20.60
C GLU A 364 -0.36 -8.36 -22.07
#